data_c2b80768a28b6958543062a9b3b53ed4
#
_entry.id   c2b80768a28b6958543062a9b3b53ed4
#
_cell.length_a   1.000
_cell.length_b   1.000
_cell.length_c   1.000
_cell.angle_alpha   90.00
_cell.angle_beta   90.00
_cell.angle_gamma   90.00
#
_symmetry.space_group_name_H-M   'P 1'
#
loop_
_entity.id
_entity.type
_entity.pdbx_description
1 polymer ?
#
loop_
_entity_poly.entity_id
_entity_poly.type
_entity_poly.pdbx_seq_one_letter_code
_entity_poly.pdbx_strand_id
1 'polypeptide(L)'
;MSRFLLVTSGRSLFGLDLKAVCEVIKEPLLHDVPLAPPGLMGVVNVHDMVVPVIDFARLCGAADGAARQMVVLESPRLALAVTAVHGLCSPSFRMPGGLIRPWVCETFICNRGVAGLIDVTVLQQTLQQHLLSPDAASMHGFDG
;
A
#
# COMPACT_ATOMS: atom_id res chain seq x y z
N MET A 1 -11.03 13.86 -15.78
CA MET A 1 -10.38 12.58 -16.08
C MET A 1 -9.59 12.10 -14.89
N SER A 2 -9.81 10.87 -14.50
CA SER A 2 -9.04 10.28 -13.41
C SER A 2 -7.71 9.76 -13.94
N ARG A 3 -6.65 10.00 -13.18
CA ARG A 3 -5.33 9.45 -13.47
C ARG A 3 -4.90 8.60 -12.29
N PHE A 4 -4.32 7.48 -12.58
CA PHE A 4 -3.88 6.54 -11.56
C PHE A 4 -2.38 6.39 -11.59
N LEU A 5 -1.79 6.30 -10.41
CA LEU A 5 -0.40 5.87 -10.26
C LEU A 5 -0.40 4.35 -10.33
N LEU A 6 0.39 3.80 -11.24
CA LEU A 6 0.44 2.37 -11.45
C LEU A 6 1.60 1.76 -10.68
N VAL A 7 1.33 0.75 -9.88
CA VAL A 7 2.33 0.06 -9.06
C VAL A 7 2.23 -1.44 -9.23
N THR A 8 3.35 -2.12 -9.07
CA THR A 8 3.39 -3.57 -8.95
C THR A 8 3.67 -3.92 -7.50
N SER A 9 2.88 -4.82 -6.94
CA SER A 9 3.09 -5.33 -5.60
C SER A 9 3.03 -6.85 -5.68
N GLY A 10 4.16 -7.50 -5.46
CA GLY A 10 4.27 -8.92 -5.76
C GLY A 10 4.13 -9.14 -7.25
N ARG A 11 3.18 -9.97 -7.64
CA ARG A 11 2.90 -10.25 -9.05
C ARG A 11 1.68 -9.49 -9.58
N SER A 12 1.08 -8.69 -8.74
CA SER A 12 -0.17 -8.02 -9.08
C SER A 12 0.07 -6.55 -9.42
N LEU A 13 -0.76 -6.05 -10.32
CA LEU A 13 -0.71 -4.69 -10.77
C LEU A 13 -1.86 -3.92 -10.15
N PHE A 14 -1.56 -2.76 -9.59
CA PHE A 14 -2.55 -1.95 -8.91
C PHE A 14 -2.48 -0.50 -9.36
N GLY A 15 -3.59 0.19 -9.23
CA GLY A 15 -3.65 1.63 -9.42
C GLY A 15 -4.04 2.34 -8.13
N LEU A 16 -3.49 3.52 -7.95
CA LEU A 16 -3.87 4.42 -6.87
C LEU A 16 -4.32 5.72 -7.49
N ASP A 17 -5.48 6.22 -7.07
CA ASP A 17 -5.93 7.53 -7.55
C ASP A 17 -4.85 8.56 -7.21
N LEU A 18 -4.44 9.33 -8.18
CA LEU A 18 -3.37 10.30 -8.00
C LEU A 18 -3.69 11.30 -6.88
N LYS A 19 -4.96 11.58 -6.64
CA LYS A 19 -5.39 12.46 -5.56
C LYS A 19 -5.07 11.91 -4.17
N ALA A 20 -4.92 10.60 -4.06
CA ALA A 20 -4.60 9.96 -2.79
C ALA A 20 -3.09 9.90 -2.52
N VAL A 21 -2.27 10.21 -3.51
CA VAL A 21 -0.82 10.07 -3.42
C VAL A 21 -0.18 11.39 -3.08
N CYS A 22 0.62 11.40 -2.01
CA CYS A 22 1.42 12.56 -1.62
C CYS A 22 2.72 12.60 -2.41
N GLU A 23 3.47 11.50 -2.41
CA GLU A 23 4.72 11.43 -3.17
C GLU A 23 5.19 9.97 -3.29
N VAL A 24 6.18 9.76 -4.15
CA VAL A 24 6.84 8.47 -4.33
C VAL A 24 8.29 8.62 -3.89
N ILE A 25 8.76 7.71 -3.05
CA ILE A 25 10.15 7.69 -2.61
C ILE A 25 10.83 6.47 -3.21
N LYS A 26 11.88 6.71 -4.00
CA LYS A 26 12.56 5.63 -4.71
C LYS A 26 13.61 4.93 -3.86
N GLU A 27 14.27 5.68 -2.99
CA GLU A 27 15.32 5.14 -2.11
C GLU A 27 15.02 5.58 -0.69
N PRO A 28 14.03 4.95 -0.04
CA PRO A 28 13.63 5.38 1.29
C PRO A 28 14.66 5.00 2.35
N LEU A 29 14.83 5.89 3.31
CA LEU A 29 15.59 5.59 4.51
C LEU A 29 14.61 5.13 5.59
N LEU A 30 14.57 3.83 5.78
CA LEU A 30 13.64 3.19 6.69
C LEU A 30 14.26 3.09 8.09
N HIS A 31 13.48 3.45 9.10
CA HIS A 31 13.87 3.30 10.50
C HIS A 31 13.05 2.21 11.16
N ASP A 32 13.71 1.31 11.84
CA ASP A 32 13.03 0.20 12.51
C ASP A 32 12.24 0.70 13.72
N VAL A 33 11.10 0.06 13.95
CA VAL A 33 10.28 0.28 15.13
C VAL A 33 10.38 -0.97 16.00
N PRO A 34 10.93 -0.86 17.23
CA PRO A 34 11.02 -2.03 18.11
C PRO A 34 9.65 -2.62 18.38
N LEU A 35 9.56 -3.93 18.32
CA LEU A 35 8.31 -4.67 18.60
C LEU A 35 7.16 -4.27 17.70
N ALA A 36 7.44 -3.89 16.46
CA ALA A 36 6.42 -3.51 15.51
C ALA A 36 5.49 -4.69 15.20
N PRO A 37 4.18 -4.43 15.01
CA PRO A 37 3.26 -5.49 14.61
C PRO A 37 3.60 -6.01 13.21
N PRO A 38 3.20 -7.25 12.89
CA PRO A 38 3.42 -7.78 11.55
C PRO A 38 2.81 -6.86 10.48
N GLY A 39 3.54 -6.67 9.40
CA GLY A 39 3.10 -5.80 8.32
C GLY A 39 3.62 -4.38 8.41
N LEU A 40 4.03 -3.93 9.59
CA LEU A 40 4.68 -2.64 9.73
C LEU A 40 6.19 -2.83 9.54
N MET A 41 6.71 -2.32 8.42
CA MET A 41 8.14 -2.42 8.12
C MET A 41 8.99 -1.53 9.00
N GLY A 42 8.45 -0.39 9.38
CA GLY A 42 9.17 0.63 10.10
C GLY A 42 8.52 1.97 9.88
N VAL A 43 9.29 3.03 10.02
CA VAL A 43 8.82 4.39 9.76
C VAL A 43 9.80 5.11 8.85
N VAL A 44 9.30 6.12 8.16
CA VAL A 44 10.11 6.98 7.31
C VAL A 44 9.80 8.43 7.65
N ASN A 45 10.80 9.30 7.51
CA ASN A 45 10.60 10.73 7.71
C ASN A 45 10.23 11.35 6.37
N VAL A 46 9.05 11.95 6.32
CA VAL A 46 8.56 12.62 5.12
C VAL A 46 8.19 14.04 5.52
N HIS A 47 8.95 15.02 5.05
CA HIS A 47 8.72 16.45 5.36
C HIS A 47 8.57 16.70 6.86
N ASP A 48 9.53 16.18 7.63
CA ASP A 48 9.58 16.29 9.10
C ASP A 48 8.44 15.60 9.84
N MET A 49 7.72 14.73 9.15
CA MET A 49 6.69 13.89 9.78
C MET A 49 7.12 12.44 9.76
N VAL A 50 6.88 11.75 10.85
CA VAL A 50 7.12 10.32 10.94
C VAL A 50 5.93 9.58 10.36
N VAL A 51 6.17 8.79 9.32
CA VAL A 51 5.12 8.10 8.58
C VAL A 51 5.33 6.60 8.70
N PRO A 52 4.31 5.84 9.14
CA PRO A 52 4.44 4.39 9.18
C PRO A 52 4.49 3.79 7.78
N VAL A 53 5.28 2.74 7.63
CA VAL A 53 5.48 2.06 6.34
C VAL A 53 4.94 0.65 6.42
N ILE A 54 3.98 0.37 5.55
CA ILE A 54 3.38 -0.96 5.45
C ILE A 54 4.03 -1.72 4.30
N ASP A 55 4.40 -2.96 4.55
CA ASP A 55 4.94 -3.84 3.51
C ASP A 55 3.80 -4.36 2.64
N PHE A 56 3.37 -3.52 1.69
CA PHE A 56 2.28 -3.85 0.81
C PHE A 56 2.64 -4.98 -0.15
N ALA A 57 3.91 -5.07 -0.54
CA ALA A 57 4.37 -6.17 -1.38
C ALA A 57 4.15 -7.50 -0.68
N ARG A 58 4.49 -7.58 0.61
CA ARG A 58 4.31 -8.81 1.38
C ARG A 58 2.83 -9.11 1.62
N LEU A 59 2.02 -8.06 1.86
CA LEU A 59 0.57 -8.23 1.98
C LEU A 59 -0.04 -8.86 0.74
N CYS A 60 0.56 -8.62 -0.42
CA CYS A 60 0.14 -9.20 -1.69
C CYS A 60 0.83 -10.53 -2.01
N GLY A 61 1.52 -11.11 -1.03
CA GLY A 61 2.12 -12.44 -1.19
C GLY A 61 3.53 -12.45 -1.74
N ALA A 62 4.20 -11.31 -1.83
CA ALA A 62 5.59 -11.27 -2.27
C ALA A 62 6.52 -11.81 -1.19
N ALA A 63 7.69 -12.27 -1.61
CA ALA A 63 8.73 -12.70 -0.69
C ALA A 63 9.32 -11.52 0.07
N ASP A 64 9.98 -11.81 1.17
CA ASP A 64 10.68 -10.79 1.95
C ASP A 64 11.72 -10.09 1.08
N GLY A 65 11.82 -8.79 1.26
CA GLY A 65 12.78 -7.99 0.52
C GLY A 65 12.34 -7.59 -0.89
N ALA A 66 11.11 -7.93 -1.28
CA ALA A 66 10.60 -7.56 -2.59
C ALA A 66 10.19 -6.10 -2.69
N ALA A 67 9.94 -5.44 -1.56
CA ALA A 67 9.56 -4.03 -1.56
C ALA A 67 10.78 -3.15 -1.80
N ARG A 68 10.72 -2.27 -2.79
CA ARG A 68 11.85 -1.45 -3.20
C ARG A 68 11.56 0.04 -3.26
N GLN A 69 10.30 0.41 -3.38
CA GLN A 69 9.89 1.80 -3.48
C GLN A 69 8.71 2.04 -2.54
N MET A 70 8.46 3.29 -2.22
CA MET A 70 7.34 3.64 -1.34
C MET A 70 6.43 4.64 -1.99
N VAL A 71 5.13 4.45 -1.79
CA VAL A 71 4.11 5.42 -2.16
C VAL A 71 3.54 5.98 -0.88
N VAL A 72 3.72 7.28 -0.66
CA VAL A 72 3.19 7.97 0.52
C VAL A 72 1.79 8.46 0.21
N LEU A 73 0.84 8.05 1.02
CA LEU A 73 -0.56 8.44 0.86
C LEU A 73 -0.84 9.73 1.61
N GLU A 74 -1.80 10.49 1.10
CA GLU A 74 -2.13 11.80 1.63
C GLU A 74 -2.95 11.74 2.91
N SER A 75 -4.00 10.95 2.89
CA SER A 75 -4.92 10.88 4.03
C SER A 75 -5.56 9.49 4.11
N PRO A 76 -5.21 8.72 5.11
CA PRO A 76 -4.26 9.03 6.19
C PRO A 76 -2.83 9.04 5.68
N ARG A 77 -1.93 9.67 6.42
CA ARG A 77 -0.52 9.69 6.07
C ARG A 77 0.08 8.33 6.40
N LEU A 78 0.35 7.57 5.35
CA LEU A 78 0.78 6.19 5.44
C LEU A 78 1.62 5.89 4.19
N ALA A 79 2.69 5.15 4.33
CA ALA A 79 3.50 4.76 3.18
C ALA A 79 3.29 3.28 2.86
N LEU A 80 3.10 2.99 1.59
CA LEU A 80 3.00 1.62 1.09
C LEU A 80 4.31 1.24 0.41
N ALA A 81 4.97 0.23 0.94
CA ALA A 81 6.18 -0.30 0.31
C ALA A 81 5.75 -1.30 -0.77
N VAL A 82 6.10 -0.99 -2.01
CA VAL A 82 5.69 -1.75 -3.19
C VAL A 82 6.91 -2.26 -3.93
N THR A 83 6.71 -3.21 -4.83
CA THR A 83 7.81 -3.77 -5.61
C THR A 83 8.33 -2.75 -6.62
N ALA A 84 7.44 -2.07 -7.31
CA ALA A 84 7.84 -1.07 -8.31
C ALA A 84 6.73 -0.06 -8.55
N VAL A 85 7.12 1.16 -8.92
CA VAL A 85 6.20 2.21 -9.35
C VAL A 85 6.46 2.46 -10.84
N HIS A 86 5.39 2.45 -11.62
CA HIS A 86 5.51 2.51 -13.08
C HIS A 86 5.09 3.83 -13.70
N GLY A 87 4.64 4.78 -12.89
CA GLY A 87 4.19 6.08 -13.39
C GLY A 87 2.68 6.15 -13.52
N LEU A 88 2.22 7.13 -14.28
CA LEU A 88 0.80 7.43 -14.39
C LEU A 88 0.15 6.71 -15.56
N CYS A 89 -1.11 6.36 -15.39
CA CYS A 89 -1.89 5.84 -16.50
C CYS A 89 -3.30 6.44 -16.48
N SER A 90 -3.92 6.47 -17.66
CA SER A 90 -5.33 6.77 -17.81
C SER A 90 -6.04 5.43 -18.02
N PRO A 91 -6.91 5.03 -17.10
CA PRO A 91 -7.51 3.71 -17.16
C PRO A 91 -8.54 3.60 -18.29
N SER A 92 -8.66 2.40 -18.84
CA SER A 92 -9.72 2.07 -19.78
C SER A 92 -10.43 0.81 -19.33
N PHE A 93 -11.63 0.59 -19.87
CA PHE A 93 -12.45 -0.58 -19.56
C PHE A 93 -12.58 -0.82 -18.04
N ARG A 94 -12.99 0.23 -17.33
CA ARG A 94 -13.17 0.16 -15.89
C ARG A 94 -14.40 -0.66 -15.54
N MET A 95 -14.21 -1.62 -14.65
CA MET A 95 -15.29 -2.50 -14.18
C MET A 95 -15.35 -2.44 -12.65
N PRO A 96 -16.53 -2.32 -12.05
CA PRO A 96 -16.66 -2.31 -10.61
C PRO A 96 -16.33 -3.67 -10.02
N GLY A 97 -15.85 -3.63 -8.78
CA GLY A 97 -15.62 -4.83 -7.99
C GLY A 97 -14.21 -5.35 -8.06
N GLY A 98 -13.74 -5.82 -6.91
CA GLY A 98 -12.53 -6.59 -6.79
C GLY A 98 -12.90 -7.84 -6.06
N LEU A 99 -12.68 -8.98 -6.67
CA LEU A 99 -13.25 -10.22 -6.18
C LEU A 99 -12.45 -10.86 -5.06
N ILE A 100 -11.16 -10.58 -4.98
CA ILE A 100 -10.28 -11.32 -4.07
C ILE A 100 -9.92 -10.51 -2.84
N ARG A 101 -9.85 -9.19 -3.00
CA ARG A 101 -9.40 -8.33 -1.91
C ARG A 101 -10.42 -7.22 -1.68
N PRO A 102 -10.87 -7.02 -0.43
CA PRO A 102 -11.92 -6.03 -0.14
C PRO A 102 -11.50 -4.59 -0.48
N TRP A 103 -10.20 -4.31 -0.47
CA TRP A 103 -9.71 -2.98 -0.76
C TRP A 103 -9.43 -2.73 -2.25
N VAL A 104 -9.82 -3.65 -3.13
CA VAL A 104 -9.81 -3.41 -4.57
C VAL A 104 -11.24 -3.13 -5.00
N CYS A 105 -11.50 -1.90 -5.43
CA CYS A 105 -12.88 -1.48 -5.75
C CYS A 105 -13.23 -1.55 -7.22
N GLU A 106 -12.25 -1.54 -8.10
CA GLU A 106 -12.45 -1.63 -9.54
C GLU A 106 -11.33 -2.41 -10.17
N THR A 107 -11.59 -2.93 -11.35
CA THR A 107 -10.58 -3.51 -12.22
C THR A 107 -10.55 -2.70 -13.51
N PHE A 108 -9.38 -2.44 -14.04
CA PHE A 108 -9.24 -1.67 -15.27
C PHE A 108 -8.09 -2.21 -16.11
N ILE A 109 -8.04 -1.80 -17.37
CA ILE A 109 -7.00 -2.20 -18.30
C ILE A 109 -6.06 -1.00 -18.51
N CYS A 110 -4.78 -1.27 -18.52
CA CYS A 110 -3.75 -0.31 -18.84
C CYS A 110 -2.74 -0.94 -19.80
N ASN A 111 -1.72 -0.18 -20.19
CA ASN A 111 -0.71 -0.67 -21.13
C ASN A 111 0.15 -1.82 -20.58
N ARG A 112 0.08 -2.10 -19.30
CA ARG A 112 0.81 -3.20 -18.67
C ARG A 112 -0.06 -4.40 -18.35
N GLY A 113 -1.35 -4.33 -18.65
CA GLY A 113 -2.28 -5.42 -18.39
C GLY A 113 -3.45 -5.01 -17.52
N VAL A 114 -3.97 -5.97 -16.79
CA VAL A 114 -5.13 -5.76 -15.93
C VAL A 114 -4.66 -5.34 -14.54
N ALA A 115 -5.25 -4.28 -14.01
CA ALA A 115 -4.88 -3.75 -12.70
C ALA A 115 -6.11 -3.58 -11.82
N GLY A 116 -5.91 -3.67 -10.51
CA GLY A 116 -6.94 -3.38 -9.53
C GLY A 116 -6.77 -2.00 -8.94
N LEU A 117 -7.85 -1.23 -8.88
CA LEU A 117 -7.82 0.08 -8.23
C LEU A 117 -7.94 -0.10 -6.73
N ILE A 118 -6.99 0.45 -5.98
CA ILE A 118 -7.01 0.38 -4.53
C ILE A 118 -7.96 1.43 -3.97
N ASP A 119 -8.91 0.98 -3.14
CA ASP A 119 -9.69 1.87 -2.31
C ASP A 119 -8.90 2.13 -1.03
N VAL A 120 -8.31 3.31 -0.94
CA VAL A 120 -7.41 3.67 0.16
C VAL A 120 -8.13 3.63 1.51
N THR A 121 -9.40 4.04 1.54
CA THR A 121 -10.17 4.04 2.78
C THR A 121 -10.38 2.62 3.30
N VAL A 122 -10.77 1.71 2.42
CA VAL A 122 -10.98 0.31 2.80
C VAL A 122 -9.65 -0.34 3.16
N LEU A 123 -8.60 -0.05 2.42
CA LEU A 123 -7.26 -0.57 2.75
C LEU A 123 -6.83 -0.12 4.15
N GLN A 124 -7.02 1.15 4.46
CA GLN A 124 -6.68 1.67 5.78
C GLN A 124 -7.46 0.95 6.88
N GLN A 125 -8.76 0.76 6.69
CA GLN A 125 -9.58 0.04 7.66
C GLN A 125 -9.09 -1.38 7.86
N THR A 126 -8.74 -2.05 6.77
CA THR A 126 -8.21 -3.41 6.82
C THR A 126 -6.90 -3.46 7.59
N LEU A 127 -6.00 -2.52 7.33
CA LEU A 127 -4.73 -2.47 8.02
C LEU A 127 -4.89 -2.19 9.51
N GLN A 128 -5.79 -1.29 9.87
CA GLN A 128 -6.05 -1.00 11.27
C GLN A 128 -6.59 -2.21 12.01
N GLN A 129 -7.47 -2.96 11.38
CA GLN A 129 -8.08 -4.13 12.01
C GLN A 129 -7.10 -5.31 12.13
N HIS A 130 -6.24 -5.49 11.14
CA HIS A 130 -5.46 -6.72 11.06
C HIS A 130 -3.97 -6.54 11.37
N LEU A 131 -3.42 -5.35 11.17
CA LEU A 131 -1.99 -5.14 11.29
C LEU A 131 -1.60 -4.09 12.31
N LEU A 132 -2.37 -3.00 12.42
CA LEU A 132 -2.00 -1.86 13.24
C LEU A 132 -2.88 -1.69 14.47
N SER A 133 -3.93 -2.48 14.62
CA SER A 133 -4.83 -2.37 15.75
C SER A 133 -4.12 -2.79 17.04
N PRO A 134 -4.19 -1.99 18.11
CA PRO A 134 -3.67 -2.41 19.40
C PRO A 134 -4.31 -3.70 19.92
N ASP A 135 -5.59 -3.90 19.64
CA ASP A 135 -6.27 -5.11 20.06
C ASP A 135 -5.71 -6.34 19.38
N ALA A 136 -5.43 -6.25 18.09
CA ALA A 136 -4.81 -7.35 17.36
C ALA A 136 -3.41 -7.63 17.90
N ALA A 137 -2.65 -6.59 18.19
CA ALA A 137 -1.32 -6.75 18.75
C ALA A 137 -1.36 -7.39 20.13
N SER A 138 -2.27 -6.95 21.00
CA SER A 138 -2.35 -7.53 22.33
C SER A 138 -2.86 -8.96 22.30
N MET A 139 -3.73 -9.30 21.39
CA MET A 139 -4.19 -10.68 21.26
C MET A 139 -3.09 -11.62 20.81
N HIS A 140 -2.09 -11.12 20.12
CA HIS A 140 -1.06 -11.98 19.55
C HIS A 140 0.26 -11.96 20.27
N GLY A 141 0.53 -10.98 21.09
CA GLY A 141 1.87 -10.89 21.57
C GLY A 141 2.07 -10.42 22.97
N PHE A 142 1.19 -9.64 23.47
CA PHE A 142 1.45 -9.01 24.71
C PHE A 142 0.88 -9.64 25.90
N ASP A 143 0.04 -10.62 25.72
CA ASP A 143 -0.48 -11.36 26.82
C ASP A 143 0.51 -12.36 27.34
N GLY A 144 1.54 -12.46 26.60
CA GLY A 144 2.67 -13.26 27.07
C GLY A 144 3.53 -12.51 27.99
#